data_3555259b4da190713da4e0638c97134a
#
_entry.id   3555259b4da190713da4e0638c97134a
#
_cell.length_a   1.000
_cell.length_b   1.000
_cell.length_c   1.000
_cell.angle_alpha   90.00
_cell.angle_beta   90.00
_cell.angle_gamma   90.00
#
_symmetry.space_group_name_H-M   'P 1'
#
loop_
_entity.id
_entity.type
_entity.pdbx_description
1 polymer ?
#
loop_
_entity_poly.entity_id
_entity_poly.type
_entity_poly.pdbx_seq_one_letter_code
_entity_poly.pdbx_strand_id
1 'polypeptide(L)'
;MELAIAETARLLGVSLLEGVTDPQTGEVTPVVLVTDNGGPFRSFRFAAFIAAHPELRHVRTRINTPGQNGVRERAFESLKYERLYREDILDVLDLTSHAEEFRIEFNTIRPPEALSWNRPREVHLGLASPTIPTFEQAEILPLS
;
A
#
# COMPACT_ATOMS: atom_id res chain seq x y z
N MET A 1 -4.06 9.29 6.27
CA MET A 1 -5.07 8.22 6.39
C MET A 1 -6.34 8.56 5.60
N GLU A 2 -6.96 9.72 5.80
CA GLU A 2 -8.17 10.13 5.06
C GLU A 2 -8.00 10.03 3.54
N LEU A 3 -6.84 10.47 3.00
CA LEU A 3 -6.53 10.34 1.57
C LEU A 3 -6.51 8.88 1.10
N ALA A 4 -6.00 7.95 1.92
CA ALA A 4 -5.98 6.53 1.56
C ALA A 4 -7.39 5.93 1.55
N ILE A 5 -8.25 6.32 2.51
CA ILE A 5 -9.66 5.92 2.54
C ILE A 5 -10.39 6.46 1.30
N ALA A 6 -10.21 7.74 0.98
CA ALA A 6 -10.81 8.36 -0.20
C ALA A 6 -10.37 7.71 -1.51
N GLU A 7 -9.09 7.40 -1.65
CA GLU A 7 -8.57 6.70 -2.84
C GLU A 7 -9.13 5.28 -2.94
N THR A 8 -9.23 4.55 -1.83
CA THR A 8 -9.84 3.21 -1.80
C THR A 8 -11.31 3.29 -2.20
N ALA A 9 -12.07 4.25 -1.66
CA ALA A 9 -13.47 4.47 -2.03
C ALA A 9 -13.62 4.77 -3.53
N ARG A 10 -12.71 5.59 -4.08
CA ARG A 10 -12.67 5.89 -5.53
C ARG A 10 -12.42 4.63 -6.37
N LEU A 11 -11.53 3.75 -5.92
CA LEU A 11 -11.23 2.49 -6.63
C LEU A 11 -12.37 1.47 -6.54
N LEU A 12 -13.05 1.40 -5.40
CA LEU A 12 -14.18 0.48 -5.18
C LEU A 12 -15.48 0.99 -5.81
N GLY A 13 -15.62 2.28 -6.08
CA GLY A 13 -16.86 2.92 -6.53
C GLY A 13 -17.90 3.10 -5.43
N VAL A 14 -17.58 2.74 -4.19
CA VAL A 14 -18.40 2.86 -2.97
C VAL A 14 -17.54 3.32 -1.79
N SER A 15 -18.16 3.77 -0.70
CA SER A 15 -17.39 4.10 0.52
C SER A 15 -16.68 2.86 1.07
N LEU A 16 -15.56 3.07 1.79
CA LEU A 16 -14.84 1.94 2.40
C LEU A 16 -15.75 1.18 3.37
N LEU A 17 -16.55 1.88 4.17
CA LEU A 17 -17.51 1.26 5.10
C LEU A 17 -18.50 0.37 4.37
N GLU A 18 -19.09 0.86 3.27
CA GLU A 18 -20.00 0.10 2.45
C GLU A 18 -19.32 -1.13 1.81
N GLY A 19 -18.08 -0.96 1.31
CA GLY A 19 -17.30 -2.04 0.71
C GLY A 19 -16.90 -3.17 1.67
N VAL A 20 -16.88 -2.90 3.00
CA VAL A 20 -16.54 -3.91 4.03
C VAL A 20 -17.77 -4.34 4.86
N THR A 21 -18.96 -3.87 4.51
CA THR A 21 -20.23 -4.24 5.16
C THR A 21 -20.92 -5.31 4.32
N ASP A 22 -21.29 -6.42 4.95
CA ASP A 22 -22.09 -7.45 4.32
C ASP A 22 -23.50 -6.89 4.03
N PRO A 23 -23.94 -6.86 2.76
CA PRO A 23 -25.23 -6.26 2.40
C PRO A 23 -26.45 -7.04 2.92
N GLN A 24 -26.28 -8.30 3.31
CA GLN A 24 -27.36 -9.16 3.81
C GLN A 24 -27.49 -9.12 5.33
N THR A 25 -26.35 -9.14 6.03
CA THR A 25 -26.32 -9.21 7.49
C THR A 25 -26.07 -7.85 8.15
N GLY A 26 -25.54 -6.87 7.41
CA GLY A 26 -25.08 -5.59 7.95
C GLY A 26 -23.80 -5.71 8.80
N GLU A 27 -23.16 -6.88 8.82
CA GLU A 27 -21.92 -7.09 9.58
C GLU A 27 -20.74 -6.38 8.89
N VAL A 28 -19.95 -5.64 9.67
CA VAL A 28 -18.75 -4.96 9.18
C VAL A 28 -17.53 -5.84 9.42
N THR A 29 -16.84 -6.21 8.34
CA THR A 29 -15.52 -6.86 8.41
C THR A 29 -14.42 -5.82 8.25
N PRO A 30 -13.86 -5.26 9.36
CA PRO A 30 -12.99 -4.09 9.27
C PRO A 30 -11.63 -4.41 8.65
N VAL A 31 -11.10 -3.45 7.89
CA VAL A 31 -9.73 -3.49 7.40
C VAL A 31 -8.76 -3.34 8.58
N VAL A 32 -7.84 -4.28 8.71
CA VAL A 32 -6.84 -4.25 9.79
C VAL A 32 -5.68 -3.33 9.41
N LEU A 33 -5.56 -2.23 10.15
CA LEU A 33 -4.46 -1.28 10.02
C LEU A 33 -3.33 -1.66 10.97
N VAL A 34 -2.24 -2.17 10.44
CA VAL A 34 -1.04 -2.53 11.22
C VAL A 34 -0.06 -1.37 11.23
N THR A 35 0.34 -0.92 12.43
CA THR A 35 1.36 0.14 12.60
C THR A 35 2.44 -0.31 13.57
N ASP A 36 3.56 0.41 13.56
CA ASP A 36 4.55 0.34 14.64
C ASP A 36 4.07 1.04 15.93
N ASN A 37 4.95 1.13 16.92
CA ASN A 37 4.69 1.81 18.19
C ASN A 37 5.12 3.29 18.20
N GLY A 38 5.28 3.91 17.03
CA GLY A 38 5.63 5.33 16.89
C GLY A 38 4.65 6.26 17.60
N GLY A 39 5.16 7.41 18.07
CA GLY A 39 4.39 8.42 18.81
C GLY A 39 3.09 8.83 18.10
N PRO A 40 3.07 9.09 16.78
CA PRO A 40 1.86 9.46 16.05
C PRO A 40 0.72 8.44 16.20
N PHE A 41 1.01 7.14 16.18
CA PHE A 41 0.03 6.06 16.30
C PHE A 41 -0.42 5.76 17.73
N ARG A 42 0.21 6.43 18.72
CA ARG A 42 -0.14 6.39 20.14
C ARG A 42 -0.89 7.64 20.58
N SER A 43 -1.04 8.61 19.70
CA SER A 43 -1.67 9.89 20.02
C SER A 43 -3.17 9.75 20.21
N PHE A 44 -3.73 10.62 21.07
CA PHE A 44 -5.19 10.73 21.25
C PHE A 44 -5.90 11.05 19.93
N ARG A 45 -5.29 11.90 19.08
CA ARG A 45 -5.83 12.25 17.76
C ARG A 45 -5.99 11.03 16.87
N PHE A 46 -5.01 10.13 16.87
CA PHE A 46 -5.07 8.90 16.08
C PHE A 46 -6.11 7.91 16.65
N ALA A 47 -6.18 7.79 17.99
CA ALA A 47 -7.21 6.96 18.63
C ALA A 47 -8.63 7.47 18.32
N ALA A 48 -8.85 8.78 18.35
CA ALA A 48 -10.12 9.40 17.99
C ALA A 48 -10.46 9.17 16.49
N PHE A 49 -9.46 9.25 15.62
CA PHE A 49 -9.63 8.92 14.20
C PHE A 49 -10.11 7.47 14.01
N ILE A 50 -9.45 6.49 14.63
CA ILE A 50 -9.87 5.08 14.55
C ILE A 50 -11.28 4.88 15.14
N ALA A 51 -11.61 5.53 16.25
CA ALA A 51 -12.93 5.42 16.85
C ALA A 51 -14.07 5.98 15.96
N ALA A 52 -13.76 6.93 15.08
CA ALA A 52 -14.70 7.49 14.11
C ALA A 52 -14.88 6.63 12.83
N HIS A 53 -14.04 5.58 12.65
CA HIS A 53 -14.02 4.75 11.46
C HIS A 53 -14.28 3.27 11.80
N PRO A 54 -15.55 2.81 11.88
CA PRO A 54 -15.88 1.41 12.20
C PRO A 54 -15.35 0.41 11.17
N GLU A 55 -15.09 0.87 9.95
CA GLU A 55 -14.44 0.10 8.87
C GLU A 55 -12.96 -0.17 9.10
N LEU A 56 -12.35 0.40 10.15
CA LEU A 56 -10.93 0.23 10.47
C LEU A 56 -10.74 -0.43 11.83
N ARG A 57 -9.80 -1.37 11.90
CA ARG A 57 -9.31 -1.96 13.14
C ARG A 57 -7.81 -1.72 13.28
N HIS A 58 -7.40 -1.02 14.32
CA HIS A 58 -5.98 -0.74 14.56
C HIS A 58 -5.30 -1.86 15.36
N VAL A 59 -4.18 -2.35 14.86
CA VAL A 59 -3.30 -3.33 15.52
C VAL A 59 -1.88 -2.77 15.49
N ARG A 60 -1.22 -2.76 16.64
CA ARG A 60 0.19 -2.36 16.74
C ARG A 60 1.09 -3.59 16.70
N THR A 61 2.22 -3.48 16.00
CA THR A 61 3.27 -4.52 16.03
C THR A 61 3.82 -4.69 17.44
N ARG A 62 4.36 -5.86 17.74
CA ARG A 62 5.06 -6.09 19.01
C ARG A 62 6.29 -5.19 19.09
N ILE A 63 6.62 -4.75 20.32
CA ILE A 63 7.84 -3.98 20.60
C ILE A 63 9.05 -4.88 20.26
N ASN A 64 10.07 -4.29 19.59
CA ASN A 64 11.29 -4.98 19.19
C ASN A 64 11.11 -6.15 18.22
N THR A 65 10.16 -6.08 17.30
CA THR A 65 10.00 -7.07 16.23
C THR A 65 10.20 -6.44 14.85
N PRO A 66 11.42 -6.07 14.45
CA PRO A 66 11.70 -5.32 13.22
C PRO A 66 11.23 -6.03 11.96
N GLY A 67 11.25 -7.37 11.92
CA GLY A 67 10.82 -8.13 10.75
C GLY A 67 9.34 -7.98 10.36
N GLN A 68 8.48 -7.48 11.24
CA GLN A 68 7.05 -7.30 10.94
C GLN A 68 6.76 -6.10 10.00
N ASN A 69 7.70 -5.17 9.86
CA ASN A 69 7.60 -4.00 9.00
C ASN A 69 8.54 -4.03 7.78
N GLY A 70 9.29 -5.11 7.59
CA GLY A 70 10.37 -5.19 6.60
C GLY A 70 9.93 -4.87 5.16
N VAL A 71 8.72 -5.26 4.76
CA VAL A 71 8.18 -4.96 3.42
C VAL A 71 7.96 -3.46 3.25
N ARG A 72 7.41 -2.79 4.27
CA ARG A 72 7.16 -1.34 4.25
C ARG A 72 8.47 -0.55 4.32
N GLU A 73 9.42 -0.99 5.17
CA GLU A 73 10.76 -0.39 5.26
C GLU A 73 11.46 -0.44 3.91
N ARG A 74 11.42 -1.57 3.22
CA ARG A 74 11.99 -1.72 1.88
C ARG A 74 11.32 -0.81 0.85
N ALA A 75 10.00 -0.63 0.90
CA ALA A 75 9.30 0.31 0.02
C ALA A 75 9.75 1.77 0.26
N PHE A 76 9.94 2.17 1.53
CA PHE A 76 10.47 3.50 1.85
C PHE A 76 11.95 3.64 1.46
N GLU A 77 12.76 2.61 1.58
CA GLU A 77 14.14 2.61 1.09
C GLU A 77 14.18 2.79 -0.43
N SER A 78 13.35 2.07 -1.18
CA SER A 78 13.24 2.26 -2.62
C SER A 78 12.86 3.69 -2.97
N LEU A 79 11.85 4.29 -2.32
CA LEU A 79 11.49 5.69 -2.52
C LEU A 79 12.69 6.63 -2.26
N LYS A 80 13.38 6.46 -1.15
CA LYS A 80 14.53 7.31 -0.77
C LYS A 80 15.67 7.22 -1.76
N TYR A 81 16.14 6.00 -2.05
CA TYR A 81 17.37 5.79 -2.81
C TYR A 81 17.17 5.85 -4.32
N GLU A 82 16.00 5.47 -4.80
CA GLU A 82 15.73 5.44 -6.24
C GLU A 82 15.13 6.76 -6.75
N ARG A 83 14.52 7.57 -5.87
CA ARG A 83 13.90 8.83 -6.24
C ARG A 83 14.43 10.03 -5.43
N LEU A 84 14.13 10.12 -4.13
CA LEU A 84 14.31 11.35 -3.36
C LEU A 84 15.79 11.80 -3.26
N TYR A 85 16.74 10.88 -3.15
CA TYR A 85 18.17 11.22 -3.06
C TYR A 85 18.81 11.53 -4.42
N ARG A 86 18.06 11.43 -5.50
CA ARG A 86 18.51 11.69 -6.87
C ARG A 86 17.97 13.00 -7.42
N GLU A 87 17.06 13.64 -6.70
CA GLU A 87 16.36 14.85 -7.10
C GLU A 87 16.70 16.00 -6.14
N ASP A 88 16.74 17.22 -6.67
CA ASP A 88 16.90 18.44 -5.87
C ASP A 88 15.54 18.86 -5.33
N ILE A 89 15.18 18.41 -4.14
CA ILE A 89 13.89 18.69 -3.50
C ILE A 89 13.96 20.04 -2.80
N LEU A 90 13.16 20.99 -3.28
CA LEU A 90 13.18 22.38 -2.82
C LEU A 90 12.30 22.62 -1.59
N ASP A 91 11.16 21.95 -1.51
CA ASP A 91 10.20 22.14 -0.43
C ASP A 91 9.31 20.91 -0.20
N VAL A 92 8.33 21.01 0.73
CA VAL A 92 7.42 19.94 1.08
C VAL A 92 6.43 19.60 -0.05
N LEU A 93 6.06 20.56 -0.88
CA LEU A 93 5.15 20.32 -2.01
C LEU A 93 5.86 19.54 -3.09
N ASP A 94 7.09 19.91 -3.37
CA ASP A 94 7.96 19.20 -4.31
C ASP A 94 8.24 17.77 -3.83
N LEU A 95 8.58 17.59 -2.55
CA LEU A 95 8.70 16.26 -1.93
C LEU A 95 7.43 15.41 -2.12
N THR A 96 6.27 16.03 -1.92
CA THR A 96 4.98 15.32 -2.05
C THR A 96 4.73 14.91 -3.50
N SER A 97 5.07 15.77 -4.48
CA SER A 97 4.97 15.49 -5.91
C SER A 97 5.84 14.28 -6.29
N HIS A 98 7.11 14.31 -5.93
CA HIS A 98 8.03 13.20 -6.19
C HIS A 98 7.59 11.88 -5.54
N ALA A 99 7.07 11.93 -4.32
CA ALA A 99 6.57 10.75 -3.63
C ALA A 99 5.32 10.18 -4.32
N GLU A 100 4.41 11.03 -4.80
CA GLU A 100 3.21 10.60 -5.52
C GLU A 100 3.53 10.03 -6.90
N GLU A 101 4.42 10.65 -7.65
CA GLU A 101 4.91 10.12 -8.93
C GLU A 101 5.54 8.74 -8.75
N PHE A 102 6.40 8.59 -7.74
CA PHE A 102 7.00 7.29 -7.41
C PHE A 102 5.93 6.25 -7.03
N ARG A 103 4.92 6.64 -6.25
CA ARG A 103 3.82 5.75 -5.89
C ARG A 103 3.06 5.25 -7.12
N ILE A 104 2.78 6.14 -8.07
CA ILE A 104 2.12 5.79 -9.33
C ILE A 104 3.00 4.85 -10.14
N GLU A 105 4.26 5.21 -10.37
CA GLU A 105 5.24 4.40 -11.10
C GLU A 105 5.39 3.01 -10.49
N PHE A 106 5.60 2.93 -9.17
CA PHE A 106 5.77 1.67 -8.46
C PHE A 106 4.56 0.74 -8.62
N ASN A 107 3.35 1.28 -8.57
CA ASN A 107 2.14 0.47 -8.62
C ASN A 107 1.67 0.12 -10.03
N THR A 108 2.01 0.94 -11.05
CA THR A 108 1.44 0.79 -12.40
C THR A 108 2.45 0.37 -13.47
N ILE A 109 3.74 0.59 -13.22
CA ILE A 109 4.79 0.35 -14.22
C ILE A 109 5.75 -0.75 -13.76
N ARG A 110 6.17 -0.71 -12.49
CA ARG A 110 7.22 -1.57 -11.96
C ARG A 110 6.70 -2.97 -11.63
N PRO A 111 7.24 -4.04 -12.27
CA PRO A 111 6.87 -5.41 -11.98
C PRO A 111 7.82 -6.02 -10.93
N PRO A 112 7.46 -6.09 -9.63
CA PRO A 112 8.32 -6.68 -8.61
C PRO A 112 8.32 -8.20 -8.69
N GLU A 113 9.49 -8.80 -8.47
CA GLU A 113 9.67 -10.25 -8.42
C GLU A 113 8.73 -10.94 -7.41
N ALA A 114 8.51 -10.31 -6.26
CA ALA A 114 7.61 -10.81 -5.20
C ALA A 114 6.15 -11.00 -5.65
N LEU A 115 5.75 -10.40 -6.76
CA LEU A 115 4.43 -10.56 -7.39
C LEU A 115 4.53 -11.30 -8.73
N SER A 116 5.54 -12.16 -8.88
CA SER A 116 5.78 -12.90 -10.13
C SER A 116 5.86 -11.97 -11.35
N TRP A 117 6.48 -10.82 -11.18
CA TRP A 117 6.66 -9.77 -12.20
C TRP A 117 5.35 -9.14 -12.69
N ASN A 118 4.24 -9.33 -11.98
CA ASN A 118 3.00 -8.62 -12.25
C ASN A 118 3.00 -7.25 -11.54
N ARG A 119 2.27 -6.29 -12.10
CA ARG A 119 2.21 -4.95 -11.52
C ARG A 119 1.39 -4.96 -10.23
N PRO A 120 1.82 -4.27 -9.16
CA PRO A 120 1.12 -4.27 -7.88
C PRO A 120 -0.36 -3.88 -8.00
N ARG A 121 -0.68 -2.89 -8.85
CA ARG A 121 -2.06 -2.46 -9.09
C ARG A 121 -2.93 -3.56 -9.73
N GLU A 122 -2.40 -4.30 -10.67
CA GLU A 122 -3.14 -5.39 -11.34
C GLU A 122 -3.45 -6.51 -10.35
N VAL A 123 -2.47 -6.87 -9.51
CA VAL A 123 -2.66 -7.86 -8.45
C VAL A 123 -3.66 -7.38 -7.41
N HIS A 124 -3.57 -6.11 -6.99
CA HIS A 124 -4.49 -5.51 -6.03
C HIS A 124 -5.95 -5.50 -6.52
N LEU A 125 -6.16 -5.27 -7.82
CA LEU A 125 -7.49 -5.27 -8.44
C LEU A 125 -7.97 -6.70 -8.84
N GLY A 126 -7.21 -7.74 -8.55
CA GLY A 126 -7.53 -9.12 -8.91
C GLY A 126 -7.43 -9.42 -10.40
N LEU A 127 -6.78 -8.55 -11.18
CA LEU A 127 -6.58 -8.71 -12.62
C LEU A 127 -5.38 -9.61 -12.94
N ALA A 128 -4.49 -9.83 -11.98
CA ALA A 128 -3.32 -10.69 -12.09
C ALA A 128 -3.12 -11.49 -10.80
N SER A 129 -2.57 -12.69 -10.92
CA SER A 129 -2.19 -13.52 -9.77
C SER A 129 -0.88 -13.01 -9.14
N PRO A 130 -0.73 -12.99 -7.80
CA PRO A 130 0.55 -12.67 -7.17
C PRO A 130 1.62 -13.76 -7.36
N THR A 131 1.24 -14.94 -7.86
CA THR A 131 2.12 -16.13 -7.94
C THR A 131 2.31 -16.67 -9.36
N ILE A 132 1.59 -16.14 -10.34
CA ILE A 132 1.65 -16.58 -11.74
C ILE A 132 1.91 -15.35 -12.61
N PRO A 133 3.02 -15.32 -13.39
CA PRO A 133 3.28 -14.21 -14.31
C PRO A 133 2.22 -14.17 -15.42
N THR A 134 1.81 -12.97 -15.81
CA THR A 134 0.82 -12.75 -16.90
C THR A 134 1.46 -12.59 -18.28
N PHE A 135 2.79 -12.49 -18.35
CA PHE A 135 3.52 -12.43 -19.62
C PHE A 135 3.95 -13.84 -20.07
N GLU A 136 3.95 -14.08 -21.35
CA GLU A 136 4.52 -15.30 -21.93
C GLU A 136 6.03 -15.33 -21.59
N GLN A 137 6.49 -16.43 -21.01
CA GLN A 137 7.93 -16.65 -20.87
C GLN A 137 8.52 -16.71 -22.26
N ALA A 138 9.40 -15.78 -22.59
CA ALA A 138 10.16 -15.85 -23.83
C ALA A 138 10.87 -17.22 -23.87
N GLU A 139 10.64 -18.00 -24.94
CA GLU A 139 11.42 -19.20 -25.17
C GLU A 139 12.89 -18.81 -25.18
N ILE A 140 13.64 -19.34 -24.22
CA ILE A 140 15.09 -19.18 -24.20
C ILE A 140 15.58 -20.00 -25.39
N LEU A 141 15.83 -19.32 -26.52
CA LEU A 141 16.48 -19.93 -27.64
C LEU A 141 17.82 -20.48 -27.16
N PRO A 142 18.12 -21.76 -27.41
CA PRO A 142 19.41 -22.32 -27.03
C PRO A 142 20.51 -21.54 -27.76
N LEU A 143 21.49 -21.09 -26.97
CA LEU A 143 22.70 -20.46 -27.49
C LEU A 143 23.36 -21.48 -28.44
N SER A 144 23.36 -21.17 -29.74
CA SER A 144 24.06 -21.91 -30.79
C SER A 144 25.56 -21.69 -30.70
#